data_5b1f61db581f39d2062e5d5e64350a7a
#
_entry.id   5b1f61db581f39d2062e5d5e64350a7a
#
_cell.length_a   1.000
_cell.length_b   1.000
_cell.length_c   1.000
_cell.angle_alpha   90.00
_cell.angle_beta   90.00
_cell.angle_gamma   90.00
#
_symmetry.space_group_name_H-M   'P 1'
#
loop_
_entity.id
_entity.type
_entity.pdbx_description
1 polymer ?
#
loop_
_entity_poly.entity_id
_entity_poly.type
_entity_poly.pdbx_seq_one_letter_code
_entity_poly.pdbx_strand_id
1 'polypeptide(L)'
;MKQINKVSIALKPSVYSTFRALNNTVSFTLGEYVDNAVQSYIDNKERLLATEFGYKLEVRITVDWTAKNIIIIDNAAGINTQNYERAFEPAHIPLDATGLNEFGMGMKTASVWLADKWCVYTKALGEPVERYTEFDLHKVIGEDKEELIVEENLKPENEHYTKIILSNLSKHAPTPNQMDKIRRHLSSIYRKFIRENEIDIIVNGEKLSYPNFDILDAPYYKTPNGEDILWKKEVDFELSEYRAKGFIAILKNIQQSANGLVLLRRGRVIVGGGDERYFPAVIFGQSGNFRYKRLFGELELEGFDVTFNKNGFRDEEDLYAFMEALKDELRTADFNLLGQADNYRQRSKEQCTEIAKKITKNLKKEAKPKQLTRQVQDVESKIRNTQYITQNEILIQKAETLDSHAESFMLNGVNYTLRMDLVTETSTDALYSVSQENTSQYDSTDSRQIVCKINLAHPFFTRFDQFKKGNNYQPIMAIFKSLALAEIMAPNRGTTYASNLRLLFNQYILQ
;
A
#
# COMPACT_ATOMS: atom_id res chain seq x y z
N MET A 1 53.12 21.66 -33.35
CA MET A 1 52.07 21.43 -32.28
C MET A 1 51.10 22.59 -32.37
N LYS A 2 49.80 22.26 -32.44
CA LYS A 2 48.73 23.29 -32.46
C LYS A 2 48.59 23.80 -31.03
N GLN A 3 48.88 25.06 -30.78
CA GLN A 3 48.74 25.68 -29.46
C GLN A 3 47.25 25.85 -29.16
N ILE A 4 46.73 25.18 -28.13
CA ILE A 4 45.33 25.28 -27.72
C ILE A 4 45.22 26.48 -26.78
N ASN A 5 44.65 27.58 -27.26
CA ASN A 5 44.51 28.82 -26.50
C ASN A 5 43.07 29.03 -25.95
N LYS A 6 42.06 28.27 -26.42
CA LYS A 6 40.67 28.34 -26.01
C LYS A 6 40.03 26.97 -26.12
N VAL A 7 39.15 26.65 -25.19
CA VAL A 7 38.30 25.44 -25.19
C VAL A 7 36.87 25.88 -25.07
N SER A 8 35.96 25.34 -25.91
CA SER A 8 34.54 25.60 -25.81
C SER A 8 33.97 24.79 -24.64
N ILE A 9 33.16 25.44 -23.81
CA ILE A 9 32.38 24.84 -22.71
C ILE A 9 30.87 24.84 -23.02
N ALA A 10 30.47 25.23 -24.26
CA ALA A 10 29.08 25.21 -24.69
C ALA A 10 28.56 23.77 -24.72
N LEU A 11 27.34 23.58 -24.17
CA LEU A 11 26.64 22.31 -24.23
C LEU A 11 26.17 22.06 -25.67
N LYS A 12 26.56 20.90 -26.21
CA LYS A 12 26.09 20.48 -27.55
C LYS A 12 24.83 19.65 -27.43
N PRO A 13 23.98 19.60 -28.47
CA PRO A 13 22.78 18.75 -28.52
C PRO A 13 23.04 17.28 -28.22
N SER A 14 24.27 16.78 -28.46
CA SER A 14 24.67 15.41 -28.10
C SER A 14 24.57 15.09 -26.59
N VAL A 15 24.51 16.08 -25.71
CA VAL A 15 24.29 15.89 -24.26
C VAL A 15 22.99 15.16 -23.98
N TYR A 16 21.96 15.34 -24.79
CA TYR A 16 20.67 14.66 -24.64
C TYR A 16 20.81 13.12 -24.66
N SER A 17 21.78 12.59 -25.43
CA SER A 17 22.00 11.14 -25.46
C SER A 17 22.44 10.58 -24.10
N THR A 18 23.11 11.38 -23.27
CA THR A 18 23.56 10.97 -21.93
C THR A 18 22.43 10.77 -20.96
N PHE A 19 21.28 11.44 -21.16
CA PHE A 19 20.10 11.29 -20.31
C PHE A 19 19.51 9.87 -20.33
N ARG A 20 19.77 9.11 -21.40
CA ARG A 20 19.41 7.69 -21.49
C ARG A 20 20.17 6.78 -20.52
N ALA A 21 21.35 7.20 -20.11
CA ALA A 21 22.19 6.46 -19.17
C ALA A 21 21.89 6.78 -17.70
N LEU A 22 20.97 7.69 -17.43
CA LEU A 22 20.59 8.02 -16.05
C LEU A 22 19.98 6.78 -15.35
N ASN A 23 20.44 6.56 -14.13
CA ASN A 23 19.85 5.54 -13.26
C ASN A 23 18.53 6.07 -12.70
N ASN A 24 17.44 5.75 -13.38
CA ASN A 24 16.10 6.23 -13.04
C ASN A 24 15.10 5.06 -13.01
N THR A 25 13.94 5.26 -12.41
CA THR A 25 12.84 4.30 -12.44
C THR A 25 11.66 4.91 -13.19
N VAL A 26 10.81 4.05 -13.76
CA VAL A 26 9.65 4.49 -14.53
C VAL A 26 8.73 5.38 -13.70
N SER A 27 8.51 5.03 -12.43
CA SER A 27 7.60 5.79 -11.55
C SER A 27 8.13 7.19 -11.24
N PHE A 28 9.43 7.34 -10.97
CA PHE A 28 10.03 8.66 -10.76
C PHE A 28 10.02 9.48 -12.04
N THR A 29 10.32 8.83 -13.17
CA THR A 29 10.30 9.50 -14.48
C THR A 29 8.89 10.02 -14.85
N LEU A 30 7.85 9.21 -14.64
CA LEU A 30 6.46 9.66 -14.84
C LEU A 30 6.07 10.70 -13.80
N GLY A 31 6.62 10.64 -12.59
CA GLY A 31 6.44 11.64 -11.55
C GLY A 31 6.89 13.05 -11.95
N GLU A 32 7.93 13.20 -12.81
CA GLU A 32 8.36 14.52 -13.25
C GLU A 32 7.26 15.30 -14.01
N TYR A 33 6.40 14.61 -14.74
CA TYR A 33 5.25 15.25 -15.39
C TYR A 33 4.18 15.64 -14.38
N VAL A 34 3.93 14.80 -13.38
CA VAL A 34 3.00 15.11 -12.29
C VAL A 34 3.52 16.27 -11.45
N ASP A 35 4.83 16.30 -11.14
CA ASP A 35 5.47 17.42 -10.42
C ASP A 35 5.26 18.74 -11.18
N ASN A 36 5.41 18.74 -12.52
CA ASN A 36 5.20 19.93 -13.34
C ASN A 36 3.73 20.40 -13.28
N ALA A 37 2.78 19.47 -13.37
CA ALA A 37 1.36 19.79 -13.30
C ALA A 37 0.98 20.32 -11.90
N VAL A 38 1.47 19.69 -10.84
CA VAL A 38 1.25 20.11 -9.45
C VAL A 38 1.86 21.48 -9.21
N GLN A 39 3.08 21.75 -9.70
CA GLN A 39 3.71 23.07 -9.56
C GLN A 39 2.90 24.14 -10.31
N SER A 40 2.52 23.86 -11.55
CA SER A 40 1.68 24.79 -12.33
C SER A 40 0.34 25.09 -11.64
N TYR A 41 -0.26 24.08 -10.98
CA TYR A 41 -1.46 24.24 -10.17
C TYR A 41 -1.20 25.12 -8.94
N ILE A 42 -0.15 24.87 -8.17
CA ILE A 42 0.18 25.64 -6.97
C ILE A 42 0.40 27.11 -7.33
N ASP A 43 1.20 27.39 -8.36
CA ASP A 43 1.53 28.74 -8.80
C ASP A 43 0.32 29.53 -9.32
N ASN A 44 -0.71 28.84 -9.81
CA ASN A 44 -1.89 29.46 -10.41
C ASN A 44 -3.19 29.09 -9.70
N LYS A 45 -3.14 28.57 -8.46
CA LYS A 45 -4.27 27.98 -7.75
C LYS A 45 -5.50 28.90 -7.73
N GLU A 46 -5.34 30.17 -7.34
CA GLU A 46 -6.44 31.14 -7.27
C GLU A 46 -7.08 31.40 -8.65
N ARG A 47 -6.26 31.52 -9.69
CA ARG A 47 -6.73 31.75 -11.06
C ARG A 47 -7.49 30.53 -11.58
N LEU A 48 -6.97 29.32 -11.33
CA LEU A 48 -7.60 28.07 -11.75
C LEU A 48 -8.92 27.82 -11.02
N LEU A 49 -8.98 28.05 -9.72
CA LEU A 49 -10.23 27.95 -8.96
C LEU A 49 -11.29 28.95 -9.39
N ALA A 50 -10.90 30.05 -10.04
CA ALA A 50 -11.82 31.03 -10.59
C ALA A 50 -12.37 30.66 -11.99
N THR A 51 -11.76 29.71 -12.69
CA THR A 51 -12.20 29.29 -14.04
C THR A 51 -13.45 28.42 -14.03
N GLU A 52 -13.56 27.52 -13.05
CA GLU A 52 -14.64 26.54 -12.95
C GLU A 52 -14.97 26.27 -11.47
N PHE A 53 -16.28 26.23 -11.18
CA PHE A 53 -16.74 25.84 -9.84
C PHE A 53 -16.38 24.39 -9.54
N GLY A 54 -15.64 24.19 -8.46
CA GLY A 54 -15.18 22.85 -8.05
C GLY A 54 -13.98 22.34 -8.86
N TYR A 55 -13.22 23.25 -9.50
CA TYR A 55 -11.98 22.89 -10.20
C TYR A 55 -11.07 22.02 -9.33
N LYS A 56 -10.53 20.99 -9.95
CA LYS A 56 -9.55 20.08 -9.37
C LYS A 56 -8.47 19.76 -10.40
N LEU A 57 -7.22 19.76 -9.95
CA LEU A 57 -6.15 19.31 -10.82
C LEU A 57 -6.35 17.83 -11.18
N GLU A 58 -6.33 17.55 -12.47
CA GLU A 58 -6.35 16.19 -13.00
C GLU A 58 -5.13 15.95 -13.88
N VAL A 59 -4.41 14.83 -13.60
CA VAL A 59 -3.29 14.37 -14.43
C VAL A 59 -3.60 12.97 -14.93
N ARG A 60 -3.66 12.80 -16.25
CA ARG A 60 -3.91 11.52 -16.93
C ARG A 60 -2.65 11.01 -17.59
N ILE A 61 -2.25 9.77 -17.26
CA ILE A 61 -1.12 9.08 -17.89
C ILE A 61 -1.69 7.84 -18.57
N THR A 62 -1.53 7.76 -19.88
CA THR A 62 -1.99 6.61 -20.69
C THR A 62 -0.81 5.99 -21.40
N VAL A 63 -0.57 4.72 -21.19
CA VAL A 63 0.41 3.92 -21.91
C VAL A 63 -0.33 3.03 -22.90
N ASP A 64 -0.11 3.25 -24.18
CA ASP A 64 -0.66 2.42 -25.25
C ASP A 64 0.45 1.56 -25.86
N TRP A 65 0.46 0.28 -25.50
CA TRP A 65 1.47 -0.66 -25.99
C TRP A 65 1.26 -1.04 -27.46
N THR A 66 0.03 -0.91 -28.00
CA THR A 66 -0.28 -1.18 -29.40
C THR A 66 0.22 -0.06 -30.28
N ALA A 67 -0.11 1.18 -29.92
CA ALA A 67 0.37 2.38 -30.62
C ALA A 67 1.82 2.76 -30.26
N LYS A 68 2.42 2.06 -29.26
CA LYS A 68 3.77 2.33 -28.74
C LYS A 68 3.98 3.79 -28.38
N ASN A 69 3.06 4.34 -27.62
CA ASN A 69 3.14 5.72 -27.14
C ASN A 69 2.75 5.83 -25.66
N ILE A 70 3.17 6.95 -25.05
CA ILE A 70 2.71 7.36 -23.72
C ILE A 70 2.14 8.77 -23.89
N ILE A 71 0.94 8.97 -23.39
CA ILE A 71 0.25 10.25 -23.42
C ILE A 71 0.05 10.74 -22.00
N ILE A 72 0.53 11.93 -21.69
CA ILE A 72 0.32 12.60 -20.42
C ILE A 72 -0.49 13.88 -20.70
N ILE A 73 -1.57 14.06 -19.97
CA ILE A 73 -2.44 15.24 -20.07
C ILE A 73 -2.72 15.74 -18.67
N ASP A 74 -2.58 17.06 -18.48
CA ASP A 74 -3.03 17.74 -17.28
C ASP A 74 -3.92 18.93 -17.63
N ASN A 75 -4.78 19.33 -16.70
CA ASN A 75 -5.62 20.52 -16.79
C ASN A 75 -5.07 21.68 -15.93
N ALA A 76 -3.77 21.70 -15.65
CA ALA A 76 -3.12 22.81 -14.97
C ALA A 76 -3.11 24.08 -15.85
N ALA A 77 -2.45 25.14 -15.41
CA ALA A 77 -2.49 26.43 -16.10
C ALA A 77 -1.78 26.48 -17.47
N GLY A 78 -1.17 25.37 -17.91
CA GLY A 78 -0.36 25.32 -19.13
C GLY A 78 0.98 26.04 -18.99
N ILE A 79 1.76 26.06 -20.07
CA ILE A 79 3.07 26.74 -20.15
C ILE A 79 2.89 28.08 -20.85
N ASN A 80 3.02 29.17 -20.11
CA ASN A 80 2.87 30.52 -20.65
C ASN A 80 4.09 30.96 -21.47
N THR A 81 3.93 32.05 -22.22
CA THR A 81 4.97 32.63 -23.10
C THR A 81 6.31 32.83 -22.36
N GLN A 82 6.27 33.35 -21.13
CA GLN A 82 7.48 33.66 -20.35
C GLN A 82 8.28 32.40 -19.94
N ASN A 83 7.59 31.28 -19.75
CA ASN A 83 8.21 30.03 -19.32
C ASN A 83 8.41 29.03 -20.48
N TYR A 84 7.98 29.37 -21.70
CA TYR A 84 7.96 28.39 -22.80
C TYR A 84 9.38 27.99 -23.23
N GLU A 85 10.28 28.95 -23.49
CA GLU A 85 11.68 28.69 -23.85
C GLU A 85 12.38 27.88 -22.76
N ARG A 86 12.24 28.31 -21.50
CA ARG A 86 12.80 27.62 -20.33
C ARG A 86 12.33 26.16 -20.24
N ALA A 87 11.09 25.85 -20.64
CA ALA A 87 10.57 24.49 -20.59
C ALA A 87 11.36 23.52 -21.47
N PHE A 88 12.04 23.99 -22.53
CA PHE A 88 12.83 23.17 -23.44
C PHE A 88 14.34 23.33 -23.23
N GLU A 89 14.82 24.46 -22.74
CA GLU A 89 16.25 24.69 -22.48
C GLU A 89 16.75 23.85 -21.29
N PRO A 90 17.82 23.03 -21.47
CA PRO A 90 18.37 22.21 -20.37
C PRO A 90 19.01 23.07 -19.28
N ALA A 91 18.83 22.66 -18.04
CA ALA A 91 19.43 23.29 -16.84
C ALA A 91 19.07 24.78 -16.65
N HIS A 92 18.02 25.28 -17.29
CA HIS A 92 17.51 26.60 -17.02
C HIS A 92 16.69 26.57 -15.71
N ILE A 93 17.37 26.91 -14.62
CA ILE A 93 16.77 26.91 -13.27
C ILE A 93 15.74 28.06 -13.18
N PRO A 94 14.52 27.83 -12.62
CA PRO A 94 13.57 28.90 -12.39
C PRO A 94 14.15 30.00 -11.51
N LEU A 95 13.71 31.25 -11.72
CA LEU A 95 14.06 32.38 -10.84
C LEU A 95 13.57 32.14 -9.40
N ASP A 96 12.44 31.45 -9.26
CA ASP A 96 11.92 30.95 -8.00
C ASP A 96 12.12 29.42 -7.94
N ALA A 97 13.20 28.99 -7.27
CA ALA A 97 13.49 27.58 -7.01
C ALA A 97 12.79 27.02 -5.78
N THR A 98 11.79 27.75 -5.22
CA THR A 98 11.02 27.31 -4.05
C THR A 98 9.97 26.25 -4.37
N GLY A 99 9.73 25.93 -5.65
CA GLY A 99 8.77 24.94 -6.14
C GLY A 99 9.33 23.52 -6.29
N LEU A 100 8.50 22.59 -6.81
CA LEU A 100 8.90 21.22 -7.14
C LEU A 100 9.88 21.15 -8.32
N ASN A 101 9.96 22.19 -9.15
CA ASN A 101 10.78 22.27 -10.36
C ASN A 101 12.16 22.90 -10.11
N GLU A 102 12.96 22.29 -9.21
CA GLU A 102 14.21 22.90 -8.74
C GLU A 102 15.34 22.93 -9.79
N PHE A 103 15.42 21.94 -10.66
CA PHE A 103 16.60 21.73 -11.52
C PHE A 103 16.39 22.13 -12.99
N GLY A 104 15.16 22.44 -13.40
CA GLY A 104 14.86 22.78 -14.78
C GLY A 104 15.12 21.67 -15.81
N MET A 105 15.23 20.41 -15.36
CA MET A 105 15.61 19.25 -16.18
C MET A 105 14.53 18.20 -16.32
N GLY A 106 13.58 18.13 -15.40
CA GLY A 106 12.67 16.99 -15.19
C GLY A 106 11.99 16.49 -16.47
N MET A 107 11.19 17.33 -17.15
CA MET A 107 10.48 16.95 -18.37
C MET A 107 11.42 16.48 -19.48
N LYS A 108 12.53 17.16 -19.67
CA LYS A 108 13.50 16.88 -20.76
C LYS A 108 14.19 15.53 -20.54
N THR A 109 14.72 15.30 -19.35
CA THR A 109 15.37 14.03 -19.00
C THR A 109 14.39 12.88 -19.01
N ALA A 110 13.18 13.08 -18.48
CA ALA A 110 12.11 12.08 -18.48
C ALA A 110 11.71 11.69 -19.91
N SER A 111 11.48 12.68 -20.78
CA SER A 111 11.07 12.43 -22.16
C SER A 111 12.13 11.68 -22.96
N VAL A 112 13.39 12.11 -22.91
CA VAL A 112 14.49 11.44 -23.61
C VAL A 112 14.77 10.04 -23.02
N TRP A 113 14.59 9.85 -21.71
CA TRP A 113 14.78 8.55 -21.08
C TRP A 113 13.72 7.53 -21.53
N LEU A 114 12.47 7.98 -21.72
CA LEU A 114 11.33 7.12 -22.10
C LEU A 114 11.17 6.93 -23.62
N ALA A 115 11.58 7.92 -24.45
CA ALA A 115 11.28 7.91 -25.88
C ALA A 115 12.36 8.62 -26.71
N ASP A 116 12.43 8.29 -28.02
CA ASP A 116 13.26 9.02 -29.00
C ASP A 116 12.59 10.28 -29.49
N LYS A 117 11.26 10.27 -29.51
CA LYS A 117 10.49 11.40 -30.05
C LYS A 117 9.39 11.78 -29.06
N TRP A 118 9.23 13.07 -28.82
CA TRP A 118 8.15 13.59 -28.00
C TRP A 118 7.68 14.95 -28.50
N CYS A 119 6.44 15.27 -28.23
CA CYS A 119 5.88 16.58 -28.53
C CYS A 119 5.03 17.09 -27.37
N VAL A 120 4.96 18.41 -27.29
CA VAL A 120 4.18 19.16 -26.29
C VAL A 120 3.15 20.01 -27.00
N TYR A 121 1.89 19.84 -26.62
CA TYR A 121 0.81 20.78 -26.85
C TYR A 121 0.52 21.46 -25.52
N THR A 122 0.54 22.77 -25.48
CA THR A 122 0.19 23.49 -24.25
C THR A 122 -0.61 24.72 -24.54
N LYS A 123 -1.64 24.91 -23.74
CA LYS A 123 -2.52 26.06 -23.76
C LYS A 123 -2.47 26.76 -22.42
N ALA A 124 -1.86 27.92 -22.39
CA ALA A 124 -1.74 28.67 -21.14
C ALA A 124 -3.03 29.46 -20.83
N LEU A 125 -3.43 29.46 -19.58
CA LEU A 125 -4.60 30.18 -19.07
C LEU A 125 -4.43 31.70 -19.30
N GLY A 126 -5.37 32.30 -20.01
CA GLY A 126 -5.38 33.75 -20.34
C GLY A 126 -4.55 34.14 -21.57
N GLU A 127 -3.97 33.17 -22.30
CA GLU A 127 -3.33 33.43 -23.59
C GLU A 127 -4.24 32.97 -24.76
N PRO A 128 -4.22 33.63 -25.92
CA PRO A 128 -5.12 33.27 -27.02
C PRO A 128 -4.57 32.16 -27.93
N VAL A 129 -3.47 31.50 -27.57
CA VAL A 129 -2.80 30.52 -28.44
C VAL A 129 -2.48 29.21 -27.71
N GLU A 130 -2.64 28.09 -28.42
CA GLU A 130 -2.02 26.81 -28.13
C GLU A 130 -0.66 26.74 -28.83
N ARG A 131 0.39 26.30 -28.12
CA ARG A 131 1.71 26.10 -28.70
C ARG A 131 2.01 24.61 -28.85
N TYR A 132 2.57 24.27 -29.98
CA TYR A 132 3.06 22.94 -30.31
C TYR A 132 4.58 22.97 -30.57
N THR A 133 5.30 22.04 -29.99
CA THR A 133 6.72 21.83 -30.27
C THR A 133 7.03 20.35 -30.28
N GLU A 134 7.82 19.91 -31.24
CA GLU A 134 8.26 18.53 -31.39
C GLU A 134 9.78 18.43 -31.17
N PHE A 135 10.21 17.42 -30.42
CA PHE A 135 11.59 17.04 -30.22
C PHE A 135 11.83 15.62 -30.76
N ASP A 136 12.78 15.47 -31.64
CA ASP A 136 13.24 14.19 -32.18
C ASP A 136 14.74 14.07 -31.90
N LEU A 137 15.12 13.14 -31.01
CA LEU A 137 16.48 12.96 -30.51
C LEU A 137 17.47 12.73 -31.63
N HIS A 138 17.11 11.90 -32.61
CA HIS A 138 18.00 11.56 -33.73
C HIS A 138 18.24 12.75 -34.65
N LYS A 139 17.20 13.55 -34.89
CA LYS A 139 17.34 14.78 -35.70
C LYS A 139 18.12 15.85 -34.96
N VAL A 140 17.83 16.06 -33.67
CA VAL A 140 18.52 17.08 -32.85
C VAL A 140 20.01 16.79 -32.77
N ILE A 141 20.41 15.54 -32.56
CA ILE A 141 21.82 15.14 -32.49
C ILE A 141 22.49 15.09 -33.88
N GLY A 142 21.80 14.51 -34.88
CA GLY A 142 22.36 14.28 -36.21
C GLY A 142 22.53 15.56 -37.02
N GLU A 143 21.67 16.56 -36.80
CA GLU A 143 21.73 17.85 -37.49
C GLU A 143 22.37 18.95 -36.61
N ASP A 144 22.86 18.61 -35.41
CA ASP A 144 23.41 19.54 -34.39
C ASP A 144 22.45 20.75 -34.14
N LYS A 145 21.12 20.45 -34.02
CA LYS A 145 20.09 21.47 -33.87
C LYS A 145 20.14 22.13 -32.49
N GLU A 146 20.20 23.43 -32.47
CA GLU A 146 20.16 24.26 -31.28
C GLU A 146 18.79 24.86 -30.99
N GLU A 147 17.86 24.81 -31.98
CA GLU A 147 16.52 25.40 -31.89
C GLU A 147 15.44 24.42 -32.35
N LEU A 148 14.26 24.52 -31.73
CA LEU A 148 13.05 23.80 -32.09
C LEU A 148 12.01 24.75 -32.70
N ILE A 149 11.24 24.26 -33.67
CA ILE A 149 10.15 25.02 -34.27
C ILE A 149 8.96 25.03 -33.30
N VAL A 150 8.35 26.18 -33.13
CA VAL A 150 7.10 26.40 -32.40
C VAL A 150 5.98 26.72 -33.39
N GLU A 151 4.89 25.95 -33.34
CA GLU A 151 3.67 26.22 -34.06
C GLU A 151 2.61 26.80 -33.10
N GLU A 152 1.89 27.84 -33.52
CA GLU A 152 0.84 28.46 -32.70
C GLU A 152 -0.51 28.36 -33.40
N ASN A 153 -1.53 27.94 -32.65
CA ASN A 153 -2.91 27.86 -33.09
C ASN A 153 -3.82 28.70 -32.17
N LEU A 154 -4.73 29.47 -32.73
CA LEU A 154 -5.69 30.26 -31.95
C LEU A 154 -6.61 29.34 -31.14
N LYS A 155 -6.78 29.65 -29.85
CA LYS A 155 -7.63 28.92 -28.89
C LYS A 155 -8.29 29.90 -27.92
N PRO A 156 -9.46 29.56 -27.35
CA PRO A 156 -10.12 30.38 -26.34
C PRO A 156 -9.21 30.64 -25.13
N GLU A 157 -9.23 31.85 -24.56
CA GLU A 157 -8.38 32.26 -23.45
C GLU A 157 -8.66 31.50 -22.16
N ASN A 158 -9.87 30.97 -21.97
CA ASN A 158 -10.28 30.19 -20.79
C ASN A 158 -9.88 28.71 -20.85
N GLU A 159 -9.44 28.22 -22.00
CA GLU A 159 -8.86 26.87 -22.08
C GLU A 159 -7.46 26.86 -21.47
N HIS A 160 -7.11 25.77 -20.80
CA HIS A 160 -5.76 25.59 -20.22
C HIS A 160 -5.45 24.10 -20.04
N TYR A 161 -4.29 23.67 -20.50
CA TYR A 161 -3.80 22.29 -20.35
C TYR A 161 -2.36 22.16 -20.83
N THR A 162 -1.72 21.04 -20.46
CA THR A 162 -0.53 20.54 -21.13
C THR A 162 -0.76 19.09 -21.54
N LYS A 163 -0.44 18.77 -22.80
CA LYS A 163 -0.48 17.41 -23.35
C LYS A 163 0.88 17.05 -23.91
N ILE A 164 1.47 16.00 -23.40
CA ILE A 164 2.76 15.47 -23.84
C ILE A 164 2.53 14.09 -24.46
N ILE A 165 3.07 13.85 -25.65
CA ILE A 165 3.01 12.57 -26.33
C ILE A 165 4.44 12.09 -26.56
N LEU A 166 4.76 10.94 -25.99
CA LEU A 166 6.03 10.24 -26.17
C LEU A 166 5.82 9.12 -27.18
N SER A 167 6.61 9.07 -28.23
CA SER A 167 6.57 8.06 -29.30
C SER A 167 7.97 7.51 -29.59
N ASN A 168 8.05 6.40 -30.32
CA ASN A 168 9.29 5.66 -30.48
C ASN A 168 9.91 5.33 -29.10
N LEU A 169 9.12 4.60 -28.29
CA LEU A 169 9.46 4.32 -26.90
C LEU A 169 10.78 3.56 -26.76
N SER A 170 11.58 3.97 -25.79
CA SER A 170 12.84 3.32 -25.43
C SER A 170 12.62 2.00 -24.69
N LYS A 171 13.72 1.28 -24.45
CA LYS A 171 13.69 0.06 -23.60
C LYS A 171 13.29 0.32 -22.14
N HIS A 172 13.27 1.57 -21.71
CA HIS A 172 12.90 1.98 -20.35
C HIS A 172 11.40 2.25 -20.20
N ALA A 173 10.63 2.24 -21.29
CA ALA A 173 9.18 2.44 -21.23
C ALA A 173 8.50 1.38 -20.37
N PRO A 174 7.40 1.73 -19.69
CA PRO A 174 6.68 0.83 -18.80
C PRO A 174 6.12 -0.39 -19.53
N THR A 175 6.27 -1.56 -18.93
CA THR A 175 5.63 -2.79 -19.39
C THR A 175 4.28 -3.00 -18.67
N PRO A 176 3.35 -3.80 -19.24
CA PRO A 176 2.07 -4.11 -18.58
C PRO A 176 2.23 -4.62 -17.14
N ASN A 177 3.21 -5.48 -16.90
CA ASN A 177 3.46 -6.08 -15.57
C ASN A 177 3.97 -5.09 -14.51
N GLN A 178 4.46 -3.92 -14.93
CA GLN A 178 4.94 -2.87 -14.03
C GLN A 178 3.84 -1.90 -13.59
N MET A 179 2.67 -1.91 -14.25
CA MET A 179 1.66 -0.88 -14.04
C MET A 179 1.15 -0.80 -12.61
N ASP A 180 0.91 -1.93 -11.95
CA ASP A 180 0.46 -1.94 -10.55
C ASP A 180 1.50 -1.37 -9.60
N LYS A 181 2.78 -1.64 -9.86
CA LYS A 181 3.88 -1.06 -9.09
C LYS A 181 3.97 0.45 -9.31
N ILE A 182 3.82 0.90 -10.57
CA ILE A 182 3.83 2.32 -10.94
C ILE A 182 2.67 3.06 -10.25
N ARG A 183 1.44 2.52 -10.29
CA ARG A 183 0.27 3.11 -9.62
C ARG A 183 0.49 3.24 -8.12
N ARG A 184 0.90 2.16 -7.45
CA ARG A 184 1.20 2.18 -6.01
C ARG A 184 2.27 3.19 -5.66
N HIS A 185 3.32 3.30 -6.47
CA HIS A 185 4.41 4.24 -6.22
C HIS A 185 3.96 5.69 -6.41
N LEU A 186 3.28 6.02 -7.52
CA LEU A 186 2.75 7.36 -7.75
C LEU A 186 1.73 7.76 -6.68
N SER A 187 0.80 6.86 -6.30
CA SER A 187 -0.14 7.15 -5.21
C SER A 187 0.57 7.41 -3.88
N SER A 188 1.67 6.72 -3.62
CA SER A 188 2.49 6.92 -2.44
C SER A 188 3.25 8.25 -2.47
N ILE A 189 3.81 8.65 -3.62
CA ILE A 189 4.56 9.92 -3.77
C ILE A 189 3.63 11.13 -3.55
N TYR A 190 2.44 11.09 -4.14
CA TYR A 190 1.47 12.20 -4.11
C TYR A 190 0.37 12.02 -3.07
N ARG A 191 0.59 11.15 -2.05
CA ARG A 191 -0.42 10.76 -1.03
C ARG A 191 -1.08 11.94 -0.33
N LYS A 192 -0.33 12.99 -0.04
CA LYS A 192 -0.84 14.18 0.63
C LYS A 192 -1.92 14.86 -0.22
N PHE A 193 -1.58 15.23 -1.45
CA PHE A 193 -2.50 15.87 -2.38
C PHE A 193 -3.72 15.01 -2.72
N ILE A 194 -3.53 13.68 -2.84
CA ILE A 194 -4.62 12.72 -3.12
C ILE A 194 -5.59 12.66 -1.93
N ARG A 195 -5.09 12.59 -0.69
CA ARG A 195 -5.93 12.54 0.52
C ARG A 195 -6.63 13.86 0.81
N GLU A 196 -5.99 14.97 0.54
CA GLU A 196 -6.56 16.32 0.65
C GLU A 196 -7.56 16.61 -0.47
N ASN A 197 -7.72 15.67 -1.41
CA ASN A 197 -8.61 15.77 -2.56
C ASN A 197 -8.31 16.96 -3.47
N GLU A 198 -7.06 17.41 -3.51
CA GLU A 198 -6.61 18.52 -4.36
C GLU A 198 -6.30 18.09 -5.80
N ILE A 199 -5.87 16.82 -5.98
CA ILE A 199 -5.42 16.28 -7.27
C ILE A 199 -6.00 14.89 -7.54
N ASP A 200 -6.36 14.65 -8.78
CA ASP A 200 -6.69 13.35 -9.33
C ASP A 200 -5.58 12.90 -10.29
N ILE A 201 -4.93 11.79 -9.98
CA ILE A 201 -3.98 11.13 -10.89
C ILE A 201 -4.65 9.89 -11.43
N ILE A 202 -4.72 9.77 -12.75
CA ILE A 202 -5.37 8.66 -13.46
C ILE A 202 -4.34 7.97 -14.35
N VAL A 203 -4.10 6.69 -14.12
CA VAL A 203 -3.12 5.89 -14.86
C VAL A 203 -3.82 4.74 -15.58
N ASN A 204 -3.82 4.78 -16.92
CA ASN A 204 -4.56 3.84 -17.78
C ASN A 204 -6.03 3.68 -17.35
N GLY A 205 -6.71 4.80 -17.10
CA GLY A 205 -8.13 4.84 -16.71
C GLY A 205 -8.42 4.55 -15.24
N GLU A 206 -7.42 4.15 -14.44
CA GLU A 206 -7.57 3.90 -13.01
C GLU A 206 -7.15 5.13 -12.20
N LYS A 207 -8.09 5.68 -11.43
CA LYS A 207 -7.84 6.80 -10.51
C LYS A 207 -7.07 6.30 -9.30
N LEU A 208 -5.96 6.95 -9.00
CA LEU A 208 -5.13 6.61 -7.84
C LEU A 208 -5.80 7.05 -6.53
N SER A 209 -5.63 6.23 -5.50
CA SER A 209 -6.06 6.52 -4.14
C SER A 209 -4.97 6.15 -3.15
N TYR A 210 -4.99 6.78 -1.98
CA TYR A 210 -4.09 6.42 -0.89
C TYR A 210 -4.88 6.32 0.43
N PRO A 211 -4.78 5.18 1.14
CA PRO A 211 -5.57 4.96 2.35
C PRO A 211 -5.08 5.80 3.53
N ASN A 212 -5.99 6.09 4.46
CA ASN A 212 -5.62 6.49 5.82
C ASN A 212 -5.40 5.23 6.66
N PHE A 213 -4.51 5.34 7.66
CA PHE A 213 -4.22 4.24 8.57
C PHE A 213 -4.83 4.50 9.94
N ASP A 214 -5.38 3.45 10.55
CA ASP A 214 -5.95 3.53 11.89
C ASP A 214 -4.85 3.73 12.93
N ILE A 215 -5.04 4.76 13.75
CA ILE A 215 -4.14 5.11 14.85
C ILE A 215 -4.59 4.37 16.11
N LEU A 216 -3.63 3.97 16.93
CA LEU A 216 -3.88 3.34 18.21
C LEU A 216 -4.61 4.32 19.16
N ASP A 217 -5.79 3.91 19.59
CA ASP A 217 -6.57 4.53 20.67
C ASP A 217 -6.59 3.52 21.83
N ALA A 218 -5.89 3.85 22.93
CA ALA A 218 -5.66 2.91 24.02
C ALA A 218 -5.07 3.62 25.25
N PRO A 219 -5.23 3.06 26.45
CA PRO A 219 -4.66 3.64 27.66
C PRO A 219 -3.12 3.57 27.64
N TYR A 220 -2.51 4.42 28.43
CA TYR A 220 -1.05 4.41 28.61
C TYR A 220 -0.58 3.07 29.19
N TYR A 221 0.49 2.50 28.62
CA TYR A 221 0.97 1.17 29.02
C TYR A 221 1.31 1.02 30.51
N LYS A 222 1.66 2.13 31.19
CA LYS A 222 1.91 2.14 32.65
C LYS A 222 0.62 2.19 33.47
N THR A 223 -0.47 2.68 32.87
CA THR A 223 -1.79 2.81 33.51
C THR A 223 -2.85 2.10 32.65
N PRO A 224 -2.82 0.74 32.57
CA PRO A 224 -3.64 0.00 31.63
C PRO A 224 -5.16 0.07 31.88
N ASN A 225 -5.58 0.59 33.01
CA ASN A 225 -6.99 0.85 33.36
C ASN A 225 -7.33 2.36 33.26
N GLY A 226 -6.44 3.20 32.72
CA GLY A 226 -6.68 4.62 32.49
C GLY A 226 -7.58 4.87 31.30
N GLU A 227 -7.78 6.14 31.01
CA GLU A 227 -8.54 6.56 29.81
C GLU A 227 -7.74 6.24 28.55
N ASP A 228 -8.49 5.98 27.46
CA ASP A 228 -7.90 5.79 26.13
C ASP A 228 -7.33 7.11 25.62
N ILE A 229 -6.15 7.04 25.02
CA ILE A 229 -5.43 8.16 24.44
C ILE A 229 -5.17 7.85 22.99
N LEU A 230 -5.45 8.78 22.08
CA LEU A 230 -5.07 8.67 20.68
C LEU A 230 -3.55 8.87 20.56
N TRP A 231 -2.82 7.80 20.22
CA TRP A 231 -1.36 7.80 20.17
C TRP A 231 -0.84 8.38 18.85
N LYS A 232 -1.11 9.69 18.69
CA LYS A 232 -0.62 10.53 17.60
C LYS A 232 0.06 11.77 18.21
N LYS A 233 1.31 11.99 17.89
CA LYS A 233 2.05 13.20 18.22
C LYS A 233 2.10 14.09 17.00
N GLU A 234 1.50 15.27 17.07
CA GLU A 234 1.75 16.33 16.11
C GLU A 234 3.19 16.83 16.29
N VAL A 235 3.90 16.99 15.20
CA VAL A 235 5.28 17.44 15.15
C VAL A 235 5.31 18.83 14.51
N ASP A 236 5.85 19.80 15.21
CA ASP A 236 6.33 21.06 14.68
C ASP A 236 7.65 21.34 15.39
N PHE A 237 8.74 20.82 14.81
CA PHE A 237 10.04 20.74 15.42
C PHE A 237 11.09 21.46 14.58
N GLU A 238 11.86 22.32 15.21
CA GLU A 238 12.94 23.11 14.59
C GLU A 238 14.29 22.79 15.23
N LEU A 239 15.31 22.69 14.42
CA LEU A 239 16.70 22.57 14.83
C LEU A 239 17.58 23.34 13.84
N SER A 240 18.17 24.45 14.27
CA SER A 240 18.90 25.38 13.41
C SER A 240 18.04 25.88 12.23
N GLU A 241 18.48 25.67 10.97
CA GLU A 241 17.74 26.00 9.76
C GLU A 241 16.75 24.91 9.32
N TYR A 242 16.73 23.77 9.99
CA TYR A 242 15.92 22.61 9.64
C TYR A 242 14.61 22.60 10.43
N ARG A 243 13.52 22.27 9.77
CA ARG A 243 12.21 22.14 10.40
C ARG A 243 11.47 20.91 9.88
N ALA A 244 10.74 20.25 10.78
CA ALA A 244 9.77 19.20 10.41
C ALA A 244 8.38 19.55 10.92
N LYS A 245 7.39 19.44 10.04
CA LYS A 245 5.96 19.54 10.37
C LYS A 245 5.23 18.29 9.97
N GLY A 246 4.31 17.83 10.79
CA GLY A 246 3.51 16.66 10.47
C GLY A 246 3.11 15.86 11.69
N PHE A 247 3.19 14.54 11.61
CA PHE A 247 2.85 13.70 12.75
C PHE A 247 3.65 12.41 12.77
N ILE A 248 3.77 11.84 13.98
CA ILE A 248 4.22 10.47 14.22
C ILE A 248 3.20 9.79 15.12
N ALA A 249 2.79 8.56 14.77
CA ALA A 249 1.73 7.85 15.44
C ALA A 249 2.02 6.35 15.57
N ILE A 250 1.19 5.66 16.36
CA ILE A 250 1.24 4.21 16.53
C ILE A 250 0.06 3.60 15.76
N LEU A 251 0.34 2.63 14.90
CA LEU A 251 -0.68 1.85 14.21
C LEU A 251 -1.54 1.06 15.21
N LYS A 252 -2.86 1.08 15.04
CA LYS A 252 -3.80 0.26 15.79
C LYS A 252 -3.49 -1.24 15.61
N ASN A 253 -3.28 -1.65 14.36
CA ASN A 253 -2.89 -3.00 13.98
C ASN A 253 -1.50 -2.98 13.32
N ILE A 254 -0.71 -4.03 13.52
CA ILE A 254 0.57 -4.18 12.83
C ILE A 254 0.29 -4.38 11.34
N GLN A 255 0.73 -3.43 10.53
CA GLN A 255 0.57 -3.45 9.08
C GLN A 255 1.90 -3.08 8.43
N GLN A 256 2.55 -4.07 7.82
CA GLN A 256 3.86 -3.86 7.21
C GLN A 256 3.86 -2.87 6.04
N SER A 257 2.71 -2.61 5.40
CA SER A 257 2.59 -1.62 4.33
C SER A 257 2.50 -0.18 4.83
N ALA A 258 2.33 0.06 6.13
CA ALA A 258 2.07 1.37 6.72
C ALA A 258 3.17 1.88 7.65
N ASN A 259 3.97 0.99 8.26
CA ASN A 259 4.99 1.40 9.23
C ASN A 259 6.20 2.09 8.58
N GLY A 260 6.93 2.89 9.35
CA GLY A 260 8.05 3.71 8.89
C GLY A 260 7.69 5.18 8.79
N LEU A 261 8.69 6.04 8.66
CA LEU A 261 8.49 7.46 8.38
C LEU A 261 8.44 7.70 6.87
N VAL A 262 7.69 8.71 6.53
CA VAL A 262 7.64 9.28 5.20
C VAL A 262 8.06 10.73 5.31
N LEU A 263 9.08 11.09 4.58
CA LEU A 263 9.62 12.43 4.54
C LEU A 263 9.18 13.11 3.26
N LEU A 264 8.50 14.22 3.42
CA LEU A 264 7.95 15.02 2.33
C LEU A 264 8.76 16.33 2.18
N ARG A 265 8.75 16.87 0.99
CA ARG A 265 9.13 18.25 0.71
C ARG A 265 8.11 18.85 -0.25
N ARG A 266 7.51 19.97 0.15
CA ARG A 266 6.47 20.67 -0.64
C ARG A 266 5.31 19.76 -1.02
N GLY A 267 4.88 18.91 -0.08
CA GLY A 267 3.79 17.96 -0.24
C GLY A 267 4.12 16.68 -1.02
N ARG A 268 5.30 16.61 -1.66
CA ARG A 268 5.79 15.43 -2.39
C ARG A 268 6.63 14.55 -1.47
N VAL A 269 6.40 13.24 -1.51
CA VAL A 269 7.24 12.28 -0.80
C VAL A 269 8.61 12.16 -1.48
N ILE A 270 9.66 12.33 -0.68
CA ILE A 270 11.06 12.20 -1.10
C ILE A 270 11.64 10.87 -0.64
N VAL A 271 11.40 10.51 0.65
CA VAL A 271 11.90 9.28 1.26
C VAL A 271 10.75 8.54 1.95
N GLY A 272 10.77 7.23 1.91
CA GLY A 272 9.75 6.38 2.54
C GLY A 272 8.52 6.15 1.67
N GLY A 273 8.60 6.41 0.36
CA GLY A 273 7.51 6.20 -0.58
C GLY A 273 7.49 4.80 -1.21
N GLY A 274 6.30 4.29 -1.55
CA GLY A 274 6.13 3.01 -2.24
C GLY A 274 6.65 1.82 -1.43
N ASP A 275 7.56 1.06 -2.03
CA ASP A 275 8.18 -0.11 -1.40
C ASP A 275 9.43 0.28 -0.57
N GLU A 276 9.95 1.48 -0.74
CA GLU A 276 11.07 2.02 0.02
C GLU A 276 10.55 2.63 1.33
N ARG A 277 11.09 2.19 2.46
CA ARG A 277 10.67 2.64 3.77
C ARG A 277 11.82 3.22 4.53
N TYR A 278 11.54 4.27 5.26
CA TYR A 278 12.53 4.95 6.07
C TYR A 278 12.35 4.63 7.55
N PHE A 279 13.36 4.01 8.14
CA PHE A 279 13.38 3.60 9.53
C PHE A 279 14.64 4.15 10.22
N PRO A 280 14.72 5.42 10.58
CA PRO A 280 15.87 5.95 11.30
C PRO A 280 16.04 5.18 12.62
N ALA A 281 17.19 4.51 12.76
CA ALA A 281 17.44 3.59 13.89
C ALA A 281 17.33 4.26 15.25
N VAL A 282 17.63 5.56 15.32
CA VAL A 282 17.52 6.37 16.54
C VAL A 282 16.07 6.47 17.06
N ILE A 283 15.08 6.46 16.16
CA ILE A 283 13.65 6.50 16.50
C ILE A 283 13.08 5.08 16.57
N PHE A 284 13.33 4.24 15.56
CA PHE A 284 12.70 2.93 15.40
C PHE A 284 13.41 1.81 16.17
N GLY A 285 14.68 1.96 16.50
CA GLY A 285 15.49 0.93 17.11
C GLY A 285 15.82 -0.21 16.12
N GLN A 286 16.02 -1.42 16.65
CA GLN A 286 16.38 -2.57 15.83
C GLN A 286 15.17 -3.13 15.08
N SER A 287 15.43 -3.68 13.88
CA SER A 287 14.42 -4.41 13.10
C SER A 287 13.81 -5.54 13.92
N GLY A 288 12.48 -5.66 13.85
CA GLY A 288 11.74 -6.73 14.52
C GLY A 288 11.18 -6.37 15.90
N ASN A 289 11.61 -5.29 16.54
CA ASN A 289 11.00 -4.82 17.79
C ASN A 289 9.58 -4.30 17.56
N PHE A 290 8.83 -4.06 18.65
CA PHE A 290 7.43 -3.61 18.54
C PHE A 290 7.31 -2.20 18.02
N ARG A 291 8.21 -1.33 18.38
CA ARG A 291 8.28 0.05 17.88
C ARG A 291 8.46 0.07 16.37
N TYR A 292 9.43 -0.69 15.85
CA TYR A 292 9.69 -0.84 14.42
C TYR A 292 8.45 -1.27 13.62
N LYS A 293 7.62 -2.15 14.21
CA LYS A 293 6.43 -2.69 13.53
C LYS A 293 5.21 -1.77 13.57
N ARG A 294 5.17 -0.77 14.46
CA ARG A 294 3.97 0.00 14.77
C ARG A 294 4.09 1.47 14.50
N LEU A 295 5.28 2.06 14.64
CA LEU A 295 5.44 3.48 14.37
C LEU A 295 5.28 3.76 12.88
N PHE A 296 4.55 4.83 12.61
CA PHE A 296 4.48 5.44 11.30
C PHE A 296 4.34 6.95 11.45
N GLY A 297 4.64 7.67 10.39
CA GLY A 297 4.49 9.12 10.42
C GLY A 297 4.80 9.74 9.07
N GLU A 298 4.37 10.96 8.91
CA GLU A 298 4.58 11.79 7.74
C GLU A 298 5.10 13.14 8.19
N LEU A 299 6.28 13.50 7.72
CA LEU A 299 6.96 14.72 8.09
C LEU A 299 7.31 15.53 6.86
N GLU A 300 6.75 16.72 6.75
CA GLU A 300 7.16 17.74 5.78
C GLU A 300 8.44 18.38 6.28
N LEU A 301 9.53 18.32 5.50
CA LEU A 301 10.84 18.83 5.85
C LEU A 301 11.12 20.15 5.14
N GLU A 302 11.63 21.13 5.89
CA GLU A 302 12.10 22.42 5.41
C GLU A 302 13.61 22.56 5.75
N GLY A 303 14.38 23.22 4.90
CA GLY A 303 15.82 23.44 5.06
C GLY A 303 16.70 22.38 4.37
N PHE A 304 16.22 21.16 4.18
CA PHE A 304 16.97 20.07 3.58
C PHE A 304 16.91 20.11 2.04
N ASP A 305 18.08 19.98 1.40
CA ASP A 305 18.19 19.86 -0.05
C ASP A 305 17.93 18.44 -0.55
N VAL A 306 17.21 18.32 -1.68
CA VAL A 306 16.96 17.02 -2.30
C VAL A 306 18.01 16.64 -3.32
N THR A 307 18.17 15.34 -3.55
CA THR A 307 18.96 14.82 -4.67
C THR A 307 18.31 15.17 -6.01
N PHE A 308 19.09 15.15 -7.09
CA PHE A 308 18.61 15.45 -8.44
C PHE A 308 17.41 14.62 -8.87
N ASN A 309 17.36 13.34 -8.53
CA ASN A 309 16.25 12.44 -8.83
C ASN A 309 15.13 12.50 -7.79
N LYS A 310 15.20 13.41 -6.81
CA LYS A 310 14.22 13.56 -5.71
C LYS A 310 13.89 12.24 -4.98
N ASN A 311 14.89 11.37 -4.85
CA ASN A 311 14.80 10.07 -4.18
C ASN A 311 15.58 10.02 -2.86
N GLY A 312 15.98 11.17 -2.34
CA GLY A 312 16.72 11.32 -1.08
C GLY A 312 17.04 12.77 -0.78
N PHE A 313 17.59 13.01 0.39
CA PHE A 313 18.16 14.29 0.81
C PHE A 313 19.67 14.24 0.65
N ARG A 314 20.31 15.40 0.39
CA ARG A 314 21.77 15.49 0.23
C ARG A 314 22.50 15.45 1.56
N ASP A 315 21.87 16.05 2.58
CA ASP A 315 22.47 16.29 3.87
C ASP A 315 22.11 15.15 4.84
N GLU A 316 22.61 13.92 4.55
CA GLU A 316 22.27 12.72 5.33
C GLU A 316 22.74 12.79 6.78
N GLU A 317 23.91 13.41 7.04
CA GLU A 317 24.43 13.58 8.39
C GLU A 317 23.57 14.54 9.22
N ASP A 318 23.14 15.66 8.63
CA ASP A 318 22.27 16.63 9.28
C ASP A 318 20.88 16.05 9.51
N LEU A 319 20.36 15.28 8.54
CA LEU A 319 19.10 14.56 8.69
C LEU A 319 19.17 13.55 9.86
N TYR A 320 20.31 12.85 10.00
CA TYR A 320 20.50 11.91 11.11
C TYR A 320 20.51 12.66 12.46
N ALA A 321 21.29 13.75 12.57
CA ALA A 321 21.36 14.57 13.78
C ALA A 321 19.98 15.17 14.13
N PHE A 322 19.23 15.61 13.11
CA PHE A 322 17.86 16.09 13.26
C PHE A 322 16.93 15.02 13.82
N MET A 323 17.02 13.77 13.31
CA MET A 323 16.21 12.64 13.81
C MET A 323 16.61 12.24 15.24
N GLU A 324 17.87 12.39 15.65
CA GLU A 324 18.29 12.19 17.05
C GLU A 324 17.64 13.21 17.99
N ALA A 325 17.63 14.48 17.62
CA ALA A 325 16.99 15.52 18.41
C ALA A 325 15.46 15.36 18.44
N LEU A 326 14.83 15.06 17.32
CA LEU A 326 13.38 14.79 17.24
C LEU A 326 12.95 13.62 18.15
N LYS A 327 13.79 12.62 18.34
CA LYS A 327 13.49 11.49 19.24
C LYS A 327 13.15 11.93 20.66
N ASP A 328 13.78 12.99 21.17
CA ASP A 328 13.53 13.48 22.52
C ASP A 328 12.14 14.10 22.63
N GLU A 329 11.67 14.78 21.59
CA GLU A 329 10.29 15.27 21.48
C GLU A 329 9.25 14.13 21.52
N LEU A 330 9.61 12.92 21.05
CA LEU A 330 8.74 11.76 21.07
C LEU A 330 8.74 11.01 22.41
N ARG A 331 9.56 11.45 23.39
CA ARG A 331 9.73 10.85 24.73
C ARG A 331 9.44 11.82 25.88
N THR A 332 8.58 12.78 25.70
CA THR A 332 8.24 13.73 26.75
C THR A 332 7.60 13.01 27.96
N ALA A 333 7.70 13.59 29.13
CA ALA A 333 7.13 13.04 30.36
C ALA A 333 5.62 12.84 30.27
N ASP A 334 4.94 13.80 29.65
CA ASP A 334 3.48 13.82 29.52
C ASP A 334 2.95 12.93 28.39
N PHE A 335 3.75 12.72 27.35
CA PHE A 335 3.34 11.93 26.16
C PHE A 335 4.51 11.13 25.60
N ASN A 336 4.75 9.94 26.16
CA ASN A 336 5.86 9.07 25.73
C ASN A 336 5.42 8.13 24.64
N LEU A 337 5.41 8.62 23.38
CA LEU A 337 5.01 7.85 22.20
C LEU A 337 5.90 6.61 21.99
N LEU A 338 7.22 6.78 22.09
CA LEU A 338 8.16 5.67 21.87
C LEU A 338 8.03 4.60 22.96
N GLY A 339 7.84 5.01 24.22
CA GLY A 339 7.59 4.10 25.34
C GLY A 339 6.29 3.30 25.16
N GLN A 340 5.24 3.96 24.69
CA GLN A 340 3.98 3.30 24.35
C GLN A 340 4.15 2.29 23.20
N ALA A 341 4.84 2.65 22.13
CA ALA A 341 5.09 1.77 21.00
C ALA A 341 5.89 0.52 21.41
N ASP A 342 6.85 0.66 22.32
CA ASP A 342 7.65 -0.47 22.83
C ASP A 342 6.87 -1.41 23.74
N ASN A 343 6.06 -0.86 24.64
CA ASN A 343 5.55 -1.60 25.80
C ASN A 343 4.06 -1.91 25.75
N TYR A 344 3.27 -1.12 25.04
CA TYR A 344 1.83 -1.40 24.93
C TYR A 344 1.58 -2.75 24.26
N ARG A 345 0.70 -3.52 24.89
CA ARG A 345 0.11 -4.73 24.33
C ARG A 345 -1.40 -4.62 24.50
N GLN A 346 -2.14 -5.12 23.54
CA GLN A 346 -3.60 -5.15 23.61
C GLN A 346 -4.09 -5.82 24.90
N ARG A 347 -3.24 -6.71 25.48
CA ARG A 347 -3.34 -7.19 26.85
C ARG A 347 -1.98 -7.06 27.52
N SER A 348 -1.93 -6.45 28.68
CA SER A 348 -0.68 -6.42 29.46
C SER A 348 -0.28 -7.84 29.87
N LYS A 349 1.00 -8.03 30.19
CA LYS A 349 1.49 -9.33 30.69
C LYS A 349 0.76 -9.73 31.97
N GLU A 350 0.43 -8.75 32.82
CA GLU A 350 -0.32 -8.93 34.05
C GLU A 350 -1.75 -9.40 33.76
N GLN A 351 -2.46 -8.76 32.83
CA GLN A 351 -3.80 -9.18 32.41
C GLN A 351 -3.79 -10.60 31.82
N CYS A 352 -2.81 -10.90 30.95
CA CYS A 352 -2.65 -12.26 30.42
C CYS A 352 -2.37 -13.26 31.54
N THR A 353 -1.56 -12.90 32.54
CA THR A 353 -1.25 -13.74 33.69
C THR A 353 -2.50 -13.98 34.56
N GLU A 354 -3.30 -12.97 34.83
CA GLU A 354 -4.56 -13.13 35.56
C GLU A 354 -5.57 -14.00 34.81
N ILE A 355 -5.72 -13.80 33.51
CA ILE A 355 -6.57 -14.63 32.65
C ILE A 355 -6.06 -16.07 32.68
N ALA A 356 -4.74 -16.27 32.50
CA ALA A 356 -4.13 -17.61 32.57
C ALA A 356 -4.38 -18.29 33.91
N LYS A 357 -4.24 -17.57 35.04
CA LYS A 357 -4.55 -18.09 36.38
C LYS A 357 -6.01 -18.50 36.52
N LYS A 358 -6.96 -17.66 36.00
CA LYS A 358 -8.39 -17.98 36.00
C LYS A 358 -8.69 -19.23 35.18
N ILE A 359 -8.14 -19.33 33.98
CA ILE A 359 -8.29 -20.50 33.10
C ILE A 359 -7.71 -21.75 33.79
N THR A 360 -6.48 -21.67 34.27
CA THR A 360 -5.83 -22.80 34.97
C THR A 360 -6.61 -23.26 36.20
N LYS A 361 -7.19 -22.32 36.97
CA LYS A 361 -8.02 -22.64 38.12
C LYS A 361 -9.31 -23.38 37.70
N ASN A 362 -9.92 -22.98 36.61
CA ASN A 362 -11.11 -23.64 36.06
C ASN A 362 -10.76 -25.04 35.52
N LEU A 363 -9.67 -25.16 34.75
CA LEU A 363 -9.20 -26.47 34.26
C LEU A 363 -8.87 -27.42 35.39
N LYS A 364 -8.25 -26.95 36.51
CA LYS A 364 -7.99 -27.78 37.69
C LYS A 364 -9.27 -28.24 38.40
N LYS A 365 -10.34 -27.43 38.40
CA LYS A 365 -11.64 -27.83 38.96
C LYS A 365 -12.33 -28.91 38.12
N GLU A 366 -12.16 -28.86 36.81
CA GLU A 366 -12.74 -29.81 35.87
C GLU A 366 -11.89 -31.10 35.73
N ALA A 367 -10.59 -31.02 36.04
CA ALA A 367 -9.64 -32.13 35.87
C ALA A 367 -9.86 -33.21 36.92
N LYS A 368 -10.38 -34.36 36.51
CA LYS A 368 -10.37 -35.62 37.26
C LYS A 368 -9.46 -36.62 36.53
N PRO A 369 -8.22 -36.88 36.99
CA PRO A 369 -7.25 -37.70 36.28
C PRO A 369 -7.76 -39.08 35.85
N LYS A 370 -8.55 -39.74 36.70
CA LYS A 370 -9.18 -41.02 36.37
C LYS A 370 -10.24 -40.91 35.27
N GLN A 371 -10.87 -39.75 35.16
CA GLN A 371 -11.86 -39.50 34.13
C GLN A 371 -11.20 -39.27 32.76
N LEU A 372 -10.08 -38.54 32.70
CA LEU A 372 -9.33 -38.33 31.48
C LEU A 372 -8.81 -39.65 30.88
N THR A 373 -8.28 -40.55 31.71
CA THR A 373 -7.82 -41.87 31.26
C THR A 373 -8.95 -42.69 30.65
N ARG A 374 -10.13 -42.71 31.29
CA ARG A 374 -11.33 -43.37 30.71
C ARG A 374 -11.75 -42.73 29.40
N GLN A 375 -11.77 -41.42 29.36
CA GLN A 375 -12.14 -40.68 28.15
C GLN A 375 -11.23 -41.06 26.96
N VAL A 376 -9.92 -41.07 27.14
CA VAL A 376 -8.99 -41.45 26.09
C VAL A 376 -9.20 -42.92 25.66
N GLN A 377 -9.42 -43.84 26.63
CA GLN A 377 -9.68 -45.24 26.31
C GLN A 377 -11.01 -45.42 25.54
N ASP A 378 -12.09 -44.71 25.93
CA ASP A 378 -13.37 -44.77 25.24
C ASP A 378 -13.27 -44.22 23.81
N VAL A 379 -12.55 -43.11 23.61
CA VAL A 379 -12.30 -42.54 22.26
C VAL A 379 -11.48 -43.52 21.43
N GLU A 380 -10.40 -44.11 21.97
CA GLU A 380 -9.62 -45.09 21.21
C GLU A 380 -10.42 -46.32 20.82
N SER A 381 -11.32 -46.77 21.71
CA SER A 381 -12.19 -47.92 21.38
C SER A 381 -13.20 -47.60 20.26
N LYS A 382 -13.74 -46.36 20.24
CA LYS A 382 -14.64 -45.87 19.18
C LYS A 382 -13.90 -45.72 17.85
N ILE A 383 -12.66 -45.18 17.88
CA ILE A 383 -11.85 -44.99 16.66
C ILE A 383 -11.48 -46.31 16.01
N ARG A 384 -11.29 -47.39 16.77
CA ARG A 384 -11.08 -48.72 16.23
C ARG A 384 -12.29 -49.24 15.43
N ASN A 385 -13.48 -48.69 15.66
CA ASN A 385 -14.69 -48.97 14.87
C ASN A 385 -14.85 -47.94 13.71
N THR A 386 -14.08 -48.11 12.67
CA THR A 386 -14.10 -47.24 11.48
C THR A 386 -15.48 -47.09 10.87
N GLN A 387 -16.30 -48.13 10.93
CA GLN A 387 -17.66 -48.09 10.36
C GLN A 387 -18.57 -47.14 11.10
N TYR A 388 -18.47 -47.08 12.43
CA TYR A 388 -19.24 -46.13 13.28
C TYR A 388 -18.90 -44.66 12.96
N ILE A 389 -17.62 -44.37 12.83
CA ILE A 389 -17.14 -42.99 12.54
C ILE A 389 -17.62 -42.55 11.15
N THR A 390 -17.49 -43.43 10.14
CA THR A 390 -17.92 -43.14 8.77
C THR A 390 -19.43 -42.89 8.70
N GLN A 391 -20.23 -43.66 9.45
CA GLN A 391 -21.69 -43.48 9.50
C GLN A 391 -22.06 -42.10 10.08
N ASN A 392 -21.43 -41.70 11.19
CA ASN A 392 -21.65 -40.39 11.79
C ASN A 392 -21.34 -39.22 10.85
N GLU A 393 -20.27 -39.32 10.08
CA GLU A 393 -19.94 -38.31 9.06
C GLU A 393 -20.95 -38.26 7.93
N ILE A 394 -21.40 -39.43 7.43
CA ILE A 394 -22.41 -39.52 6.37
C ILE A 394 -23.72 -38.87 6.84
N LEU A 395 -24.13 -39.07 8.09
CA LEU A 395 -25.35 -38.47 8.66
C LEU A 395 -25.28 -36.95 8.62
N ILE A 396 -24.18 -36.35 9.09
CA ILE A 396 -24.05 -34.89 9.10
C ILE A 396 -23.94 -34.33 7.66
N GLN A 397 -23.25 -35.03 6.74
CA GLN A 397 -23.16 -34.62 5.35
C GLN A 397 -24.52 -34.61 4.65
N LYS A 398 -25.42 -35.55 5.01
CA LYS A 398 -26.78 -35.63 4.45
C LYS A 398 -27.79 -34.75 5.16
N ALA A 399 -27.44 -34.20 6.33
CA ALA A 399 -28.34 -33.35 7.09
C ALA A 399 -28.76 -32.10 6.30
N GLU A 400 -30.01 -31.70 6.50
CA GLU A 400 -30.59 -30.50 5.90
C GLU A 400 -29.88 -29.24 6.40
N THR A 401 -29.52 -28.37 5.45
CA THR A 401 -28.85 -27.09 5.76
C THR A 401 -29.93 -26.09 6.20
N LEU A 402 -29.79 -25.55 7.42
CA LEU A 402 -30.63 -24.51 7.96
C LEU A 402 -30.29 -23.12 7.42
N ASP A 403 -28.98 -22.85 7.31
CA ASP A 403 -28.43 -21.60 6.78
C ASP A 403 -26.99 -21.85 6.29
N SER A 404 -26.50 -21.01 5.38
CA SER A 404 -25.17 -21.16 4.82
C SER A 404 -24.52 -19.81 4.49
N HIS A 405 -23.19 -19.81 4.55
CA HIS A 405 -22.35 -18.69 4.10
C HIS A 405 -21.21 -19.21 3.24
N ALA A 406 -20.94 -18.53 2.11
CA ALA A 406 -19.90 -18.94 1.18
C ALA A 406 -18.93 -17.79 0.92
N GLU A 407 -17.64 -18.12 0.85
CA GLU A 407 -16.55 -17.21 0.50
C GLU A 407 -15.68 -17.85 -0.58
N SER A 408 -15.28 -17.08 -1.58
CA SER A 408 -14.41 -17.58 -2.66
C SER A 408 -13.01 -17.00 -2.56
N PHE A 409 -12.00 -17.81 -2.93
CA PHE A 409 -10.60 -17.40 -3.00
C PHE A 409 -9.88 -18.15 -4.12
N MET A 410 -8.81 -17.56 -4.64
CA MET A 410 -7.99 -18.17 -5.69
C MET A 410 -6.65 -18.62 -5.11
N LEU A 411 -6.23 -19.85 -5.42
CA LEU A 411 -4.94 -20.39 -5.03
C LEU A 411 -4.34 -21.20 -6.19
N ASN A 412 -3.12 -20.83 -6.62
CA ASN A 412 -2.40 -21.50 -7.70
C ASN A 412 -3.22 -21.69 -9.01
N GLY A 413 -4.04 -20.68 -9.36
CA GLY A 413 -4.88 -20.71 -10.57
C GLY A 413 -6.17 -21.51 -10.44
N VAL A 414 -6.44 -22.12 -9.28
CA VAL A 414 -7.68 -22.84 -8.97
C VAL A 414 -8.59 -21.94 -8.15
N ASN A 415 -9.87 -21.87 -8.53
CA ASN A 415 -10.86 -21.12 -7.78
C ASN A 415 -11.51 -22.03 -6.72
N TYR A 416 -11.41 -21.65 -5.46
CA TYR A 416 -12.00 -22.35 -4.33
C TYR A 416 -13.18 -21.57 -3.79
N THR A 417 -14.27 -22.28 -3.48
CA THR A 417 -15.39 -21.72 -2.70
C THR A 417 -15.52 -22.49 -1.40
N LEU A 418 -15.28 -21.84 -0.28
CA LEU A 418 -15.55 -22.38 1.06
C LEU A 418 -16.97 -22.06 1.45
N ARG A 419 -17.81 -23.09 1.67
CA ARG A 419 -19.17 -22.96 2.16
C ARG A 419 -19.27 -23.51 3.58
N MET A 420 -19.76 -22.68 4.49
CA MET A 420 -20.05 -23.03 5.89
C MET A 420 -21.55 -23.24 6.04
N ASP A 421 -21.98 -24.48 6.22
CA ASP A 421 -23.38 -24.88 6.36
C ASP A 421 -23.71 -25.16 7.84
N LEU A 422 -24.75 -24.53 8.35
CA LEU A 422 -25.27 -24.81 9.68
C LEU A 422 -26.38 -25.84 9.55
N VAL A 423 -26.25 -26.96 10.27
CA VAL A 423 -27.21 -28.07 10.21
C VAL A 423 -27.68 -28.47 11.61
N THR A 424 -28.77 -29.24 11.69
CA THR A 424 -29.24 -29.86 12.94
C THR A 424 -29.44 -31.34 12.68
N GLU A 425 -28.68 -32.19 13.38
CA GLU A 425 -28.76 -33.65 13.27
C GLU A 425 -28.50 -34.26 14.65
N THR A 426 -29.55 -34.91 15.19
CA THR A 426 -29.51 -35.47 16.55
C THR A 426 -29.08 -36.94 16.61
N SER A 427 -29.01 -37.61 15.45
CA SER A 427 -28.67 -39.04 15.36
C SER A 427 -27.15 -39.27 15.18
N THR A 428 -26.34 -38.23 15.21
CA THR A 428 -24.89 -38.31 15.06
C THR A 428 -24.13 -37.65 16.22
N ASP A 429 -22.99 -38.23 16.59
CA ASP A 429 -22.03 -37.69 17.54
C ASP A 429 -20.99 -36.78 16.84
N ALA A 430 -21.12 -36.50 15.54
CA ALA A 430 -20.21 -35.60 14.87
C ALA A 430 -20.60 -34.13 15.08
N LEU A 431 -19.62 -33.31 15.48
CA LEU A 431 -19.78 -31.87 15.66
C LEU A 431 -19.73 -31.13 14.32
N TYR A 432 -18.84 -31.55 13.43
CA TYR A 432 -18.73 -30.99 12.09
C TYR A 432 -18.19 -32.04 11.11
N SER A 433 -18.40 -31.77 9.83
CA SER A 433 -17.80 -32.53 8.73
C SER A 433 -17.24 -31.63 7.67
N VAL A 434 -16.24 -32.10 6.94
CA VAL A 434 -15.64 -31.39 5.81
C VAL A 434 -15.67 -32.32 4.60
N SER A 435 -16.12 -31.77 3.48
CA SER A 435 -16.07 -32.46 2.18
C SER A 435 -15.57 -31.51 1.10
N GLN A 436 -15.00 -32.08 0.05
CA GLN A 436 -14.61 -31.35 -1.14
C GLN A 436 -15.37 -31.92 -2.33
N GLU A 437 -16.00 -31.03 -3.08
CA GLU A 437 -16.74 -31.35 -4.29
C GLU A 437 -16.06 -30.68 -5.49
N ASN A 438 -15.89 -31.43 -6.59
CA ASN A 438 -15.42 -30.85 -7.84
C ASN A 438 -16.65 -30.36 -8.62
N THR A 439 -16.71 -29.07 -8.88
CA THR A 439 -17.87 -28.43 -9.55
C THR A 439 -17.75 -28.39 -11.07
N SER A 440 -16.68 -28.94 -11.66
CA SER A 440 -16.47 -28.89 -13.10
C SER A 440 -17.20 -30.03 -13.84
N GLN A 441 -18.43 -29.77 -14.31
CA GLN A 441 -19.00 -30.53 -15.39
C GLN A 441 -19.10 -29.77 -16.73
N TYR A 442 -18.96 -28.44 -16.76
CA TYR A 442 -19.18 -27.66 -17.99
C TYR A 442 -18.35 -26.35 -18.13
N ASP A 443 -17.39 -26.06 -17.25
CA ASP A 443 -16.61 -24.82 -17.40
C ASP A 443 -15.10 -25.09 -17.40
N SER A 444 -14.37 -24.37 -18.25
CA SER A 444 -12.93 -24.56 -18.51
C SER A 444 -12.02 -24.07 -17.36
N THR A 445 -12.59 -23.62 -16.25
CA THR A 445 -11.86 -23.20 -15.04
C THR A 445 -11.99 -24.27 -13.95
N ASP A 446 -10.84 -24.78 -13.48
CA ASP A 446 -10.79 -25.74 -12.36
C ASP A 446 -11.33 -25.03 -11.10
N SER A 447 -12.57 -25.36 -10.72
CA SER A 447 -13.23 -24.82 -9.53
C SER A 447 -13.56 -25.92 -8.52
N ARG A 448 -13.26 -25.68 -7.25
CA ARG A 448 -13.41 -26.64 -6.16
C ARG A 448 -14.25 -26.05 -5.03
N GLN A 449 -15.25 -26.80 -4.59
CA GLN A 449 -16.06 -26.41 -3.46
C GLN A 449 -15.65 -27.16 -2.19
N ILE A 450 -15.36 -26.43 -1.12
CA ILE A 450 -15.13 -26.97 0.22
C ILE A 450 -16.39 -26.74 1.03
N VAL A 451 -17.00 -27.79 1.52
CA VAL A 451 -18.23 -27.72 2.33
C VAL A 451 -17.90 -28.13 3.76
N CYS A 452 -18.07 -27.20 4.72
CA CYS A 452 -17.96 -27.45 6.15
C CYS A 452 -19.37 -27.40 6.77
N LYS A 453 -19.90 -28.55 7.16
CA LYS A 453 -21.20 -28.65 7.87
C LYS A 453 -20.99 -28.68 9.37
N ILE A 454 -21.67 -27.82 10.12
CA ILE A 454 -21.56 -27.66 11.58
C ILE A 454 -22.89 -28.01 12.21
N ASN A 455 -22.88 -28.99 13.11
CA ASN A 455 -24.08 -29.52 13.75
C ASN A 455 -24.43 -28.73 15.04
N LEU A 456 -25.40 -27.86 14.95
CA LEU A 456 -25.85 -27.04 16.09
C LEU A 456 -26.57 -27.86 17.18
N ALA A 457 -27.07 -29.06 16.87
CA ALA A 457 -27.67 -29.97 17.86
C ALA A 457 -26.66 -30.73 18.71
N HIS A 458 -25.35 -30.66 18.36
CA HIS A 458 -24.31 -31.33 19.10
C HIS A 458 -24.21 -30.86 20.56
N PRO A 459 -23.96 -31.77 21.56
CA PRO A 459 -23.88 -31.47 22.98
C PRO A 459 -22.88 -30.35 23.33
N PHE A 460 -21.88 -30.11 22.52
CA PHE A 460 -20.94 -29.00 22.66
C PHE A 460 -21.67 -27.65 22.77
N PHE A 461 -22.64 -27.36 21.89
CA PHE A 461 -23.35 -26.08 21.91
C PHE A 461 -24.34 -25.96 23.05
N THR A 462 -24.86 -27.08 23.58
CA THR A 462 -25.79 -27.08 24.72
C THR A 462 -25.09 -27.05 26.08
N ARG A 463 -23.81 -27.49 26.15
CA ARG A 463 -23.01 -27.55 27.39
C ARG A 463 -22.66 -26.16 27.92
N PHE A 464 -22.45 -25.20 27.05
CA PHE A 464 -21.96 -23.86 27.39
C PHE A 464 -23.10 -22.84 27.27
N ASP A 465 -23.46 -22.17 28.38
CA ASP A 465 -24.56 -21.21 28.44
C ASP A 465 -24.38 -20.02 27.50
N GLN A 466 -23.16 -19.65 27.18
CA GLN A 466 -22.84 -18.57 26.24
C GLN A 466 -23.34 -18.82 24.81
N PHE A 467 -23.53 -20.08 24.44
CA PHE A 467 -24.04 -20.43 23.11
C PHE A 467 -25.59 -20.54 23.07
N LYS A 468 -26.24 -20.72 24.19
CA LYS A 468 -27.72 -20.88 24.25
C LYS A 468 -28.50 -19.67 23.73
N LYS A 469 -27.93 -18.46 23.79
CA LYS A 469 -28.57 -17.20 23.38
C LYS A 469 -28.18 -16.70 21.99
N GLY A 470 -27.49 -17.51 21.20
CA GLY A 470 -27.03 -17.11 19.86
C GLY A 470 -25.91 -16.06 19.84
N ASN A 471 -25.30 -15.74 20.98
CA ASN A 471 -24.23 -14.77 21.11
C ASN A 471 -22.86 -15.47 21.11
N ASN A 472 -21.82 -14.78 20.60
CA ASN A 472 -20.42 -15.22 20.66
C ASN A 472 -20.06 -16.44 19.78
N TYR A 473 -20.80 -16.73 18.71
CA TYR A 473 -20.44 -17.80 17.77
C TYR A 473 -19.24 -17.46 16.86
N GLN A 474 -18.95 -16.18 16.61
CA GLN A 474 -17.91 -15.78 15.67
C GLN A 474 -16.53 -16.42 15.93
N PRO A 475 -15.98 -16.46 17.16
CA PRO A 475 -14.69 -17.08 17.39
C PRO A 475 -14.68 -18.59 17.11
N ILE A 476 -15.77 -19.31 17.46
CA ILE A 476 -15.84 -20.76 17.21
C ILE A 476 -16.03 -21.06 15.72
N MET A 477 -16.79 -20.23 15.00
CA MET A 477 -16.91 -20.36 13.54
C MET A 477 -15.57 -20.09 12.84
N ALA A 478 -14.77 -19.15 13.33
CA ALA A 478 -13.41 -18.90 12.82
C ALA A 478 -12.50 -20.13 13.02
N ILE A 479 -12.65 -20.86 14.15
CA ILE A 479 -11.92 -22.10 14.39
C ILE A 479 -12.34 -23.18 13.39
N PHE A 480 -13.63 -23.41 13.16
CA PHE A 480 -14.10 -24.40 12.21
C PHE A 480 -13.70 -24.08 10.77
N LYS A 481 -13.79 -22.80 10.39
CA LYS A 481 -13.29 -22.31 9.07
C LYS A 481 -11.79 -22.63 8.89
N SER A 482 -10.98 -22.33 9.89
CA SER A 482 -9.53 -22.57 9.85
C SER A 482 -9.20 -24.07 9.81
N LEU A 483 -9.92 -24.90 10.57
CA LEU A 483 -9.74 -26.35 10.57
C LEU A 483 -10.12 -26.96 9.20
N ALA A 484 -11.24 -26.53 8.61
CA ALA A 484 -11.68 -27.01 7.29
C ALA A 484 -10.65 -26.65 6.20
N LEU A 485 -10.15 -25.41 6.19
CA LEU A 485 -9.11 -25.01 5.25
C LEU A 485 -7.81 -25.77 5.47
N ALA A 486 -7.37 -25.95 6.72
CA ALA A 486 -6.16 -26.69 7.04
C ALA A 486 -6.25 -28.15 6.57
N GLU A 487 -7.39 -28.81 6.80
CA GLU A 487 -7.61 -30.20 6.40
C GLU A 487 -7.51 -30.38 4.88
N ILE A 488 -8.19 -29.52 4.11
CA ILE A 488 -8.21 -29.63 2.65
C ILE A 488 -6.88 -29.19 2.00
N MET A 489 -6.19 -28.22 2.61
CA MET A 489 -4.93 -27.70 2.07
C MET A 489 -3.69 -28.49 2.51
N ALA A 490 -3.78 -29.28 3.57
CA ALA A 490 -2.66 -30.05 4.08
C ALA A 490 -2.07 -31.06 3.07
N PRO A 491 -2.86 -31.79 2.26
CA PRO A 491 -2.33 -32.69 1.23
C PRO A 491 -1.44 -31.97 0.21
N ASN A 492 -1.75 -30.73 -0.14
CA ASN A 492 -0.92 -29.93 -1.07
C ASN A 492 0.48 -29.61 -0.53
N ARG A 493 0.72 -29.87 0.76
CA ARG A 493 2.00 -29.69 1.45
C ARG A 493 2.64 -31.01 1.93
N GLY A 494 2.16 -32.15 1.40
CA GLY A 494 2.71 -33.49 1.70
C GLY A 494 2.14 -34.18 2.93
N THR A 495 1.07 -33.66 3.54
CA THR A 495 0.41 -34.30 4.71
C THR A 495 -0.78 -35.12 4.22
N THR A 496 -0.70 -36.46 4.33
CA THR A 496 -1.69 -37.39 3.73
C THR A 496 -2.86 -37.79 4.63
N TYR A 497 -2.80 -37.50 5.94
CA TYR A 497 -3.81 -37.99 6.91
C TYR A 497 -4.48 -36.87 7.72
N ALA A 498 -4.70 -35.70 7.09
CA ALA A 498 -5.30 -34.56 7.75
C ALA A 498 -6.74 -34.81 8.25
N SER A 499 -7.52 -35.67 7.52
CA SER A 499 -8.86 -36.08 7.93
C SER A 499 -8.90 -36.84 9.26
N ASN A 500 -7.85 -37.56 9.61
CA ASN A 500 -7.76 -38.25 10.90
C ASN A 500 -7.77 -37.28 12.07
N LEU A 501 -7.19 -36.09 11.90
CA LEU A 501 -7.23 -35.04 12.94
C LEU A 501 -8.68 -34.61 13.25
N ARG A 502 -9.50 -34.44 12.21
CA ARG A 502 -10.93 -34.10 12.38
C ARG A 502 -11.71 -35.21 13.06
N LEU A 503 -11.48 -36.47 12.66
CA LEU A 503 -12.13 -37.63 13.27
C LEU A 503 -11.80 -37.71 14.77
N LEU A 504 -10.55 -37.56 15.14
CA LEU A 504 -10.10 -37.50 16.54
C LEU A 504 -10.72 -36.32 17.27
N PHE A 505 -10.69 -35.12 16.69
CA PHE A 505 -11.28 -33.92 17.29
C PHE A 505 -12.77 -34.12 17.60
N ASN A 506 -13.55 -34.62 16.64
CA ASN A 506 -14.97 -34.90 16.86
C ASN A 506 -15.24 -35.86 18.03
N GLN A 507 -14.32 -36.84 18.27
CA GLN A 507 -14.48 -37.78 19.36
C GLN A 507 -14.04 -37.17 20.71
N TYR A 508 -12.98 -36.38 20.77
CA TYR A 508 -12.51 -35.75 22.00
C TYR A 508 -13.42 -34.61 22.47
N ILE A 509 -14.08 -33.87 21.56
CA ILE A 509 -14.96 -32.76 21.94
C ILE A 509 -16.28 -33.22 22.58
N LEU A 510 -16.66 -34.48 22.44
CA LEU A 510 -17.82 -35.10 23.11
C LEU A 510 -17.62 -35.30 24.62
N GLN A 511 -16.39 -35.38 25.05
CA GLN A 511 -15.97 -35.67 26.43
C GLN A 511 -15.96 -34.41 27.27
#